data_5194e4411782e850d9664daa9e90feaa
#
_entry.id   5194e4411782e850d9664daa9e90feaa
#
_cell.length_a   1.000
_cell.length_b   1.000
_cell.length_c   1.000
_cell.angle_alpha   90.00
_cell.angle_beta   90.00
_cell.angle_gamma   90.00
#
_symmetry.space_group_name_H-M   'P 1'
#
loop_
_entity.id
_entity.type
_entity.pdbx_description
1 polymer ?
#
loop_
_entity_poly.entity_id
_entity_poly.type
_entity_poly.pdbx_seq_one_letter_code
_entity_poly.pdbx_strand_id
1 'polypeptide(L)'
;MGRGSGANSIVAFSLWITDVDPLELDLYFERFINPYRTSPPDFDIDFSWDERDDVTDYIFKRYGREHVALLATYSTFKGKSILREVGKVYGLPKAEIDMLINYPEKKEYQNDITAKIFQLDRLMEGFPNHLSIHAGGIIISQTPLTRYTALEMMPKGFPITHWDMHVAEDIGYYKYDILSQRGLGHIKESVDIIKENIGVEIDIHQVTNFKTDEGVKAQLRSGHCIGCFYVESPAMRGLLKKLRCDNYLSLVAASSIIRPGVAQSGMMREYIFRFHNPNNFKYIHPIMEKLLQETYGVMVYQEDVIKVAHHFAGIDLADADILRRGMSGKSRSKNEMLRITDTFFNNCNERGYPEAISKEVWRQIESFSGYSFSKAHSASFAVESFQSLYLKTYFPKEFMVAVINNFGGFYRTEFYVHEARMNGANILAPCVHHSNHLTRIIGDDIYLGFVHVKELEKKSIRAILKERQERPFDDLEDFISRTKIHLEQLIILIKIGALRFTGLGKKQLLWEVHLLLGNKNKIPESLELFKVKSQKFELPTLTHTKLDDALDELELLGFPLCSPFELLKEQIKEEEYSLKGKEDTNARILKSIKDIERRQKVWSSKLSTDLEALESALDSLSHVDIKNEL
;
A
#
# COMPACT_ATOMS: atom_id res chain seq x y z
N MET A 1 -14.99 6.32 4.05
CA MET A 1 -14.70 7.64 3.44
C MET A 1 -15.12 7.64 1.98
N GLY A 2 -15.98 8.60 1.59
CA GLY A 2 -16.41 8.76 0.20
C GLY A 2 -15.34 9.51 -0.61
N ARG A 3 -15.03 9.01 -1.82
CA ARG A 3 -14.04 9.59 -2.73
C ARG A 3 -14.55 9.64 -4.19
N GLY A 4 -13.67 10.02 -5.09
CA GLY A 4 -14.00 10.07 -6.52
C GLY A 4 -14.95 11.20 -6.89
N SER A 5 -15.92 10.94 -7.79
CA SER A 5 -16.88 11.94 -8.23
C SER A 5 -17.86 12.37 -7.13
N GLY A 6 -18.15 11.48 -6.16
CA GLY A 6 -19.03 11.78 -5.04
C GLY A 6 -18.55 12.92 -4.15
N ALA A 7 -17.25 13.12 -4.05
CA ALA A 7 -16.67 14.24 -3.28
C ALA A 7 -16.91 15.64 -3.90
N ASN A 8 -17.50 15.73 -5.11
CA ASN A 8 -18.00 17.00 -5.66
C ASN A 8 -19.39 17.40 -5.12
N SER A 9 -20.01 16.58 -4.27
CA SER A 9 -21.37 16.79 -3.77
C SER A 9 -21.36 17.44 -2.40
N ILE A 10 -21.96 18.63 -2.28
CA ILE A 10 -22.17 19.31 -0.98
C ILE A 10 -23.11 18.49 -0.08
N VAL A 11 -24.03 17.71 -0.68
CA VAL A 11 -24.91 16.83 0.08
C VAL A 11 -24.10 15.69 0.71
N ALA A 12 -23.15 15.09 -0.03
CA ALA A 12 -22.26 14.06 0.51
C ALA A 12 -21.40 14.59 1.66
N PHE A 13 -20.90 15.83 1.54
CA PHE A 13 -20.17 16.51 2.61
C PHE A 13 -21.06 16.74 3.83
N SER A 14 -22.26 17.30 3.64
CA SER A 14 -23.21 17.57 4.74
C SER A 14 -23.72 16.30 5.44
N LEU A 15 -23.71 15.16 4.76
CA LEU A 15 -24.09 13.85 5.31
C LEU A 15 -22.89 13.06 5.88
N TRP A 16 -21.70 13.65 5.95
CA TRP A 16 -20.47 13.01 6.45
C TRP A 16 -20.06 11.75 5.64
N ILE A 17 -20.48 11.68 4.38
CA ILE A 17 -20.02 10.62 3.46
C ILE A 17 -18.59 10.90 3.00
N THR A 18 -18.22 12.19 2.92
CA THR A 18 -16.86 12.64 2.58
C THR A 18 -16.46 13.81 3.48
N ASP A 19 -15.16 13.91 3.81
CA ASP A 19 -14.58 15.04 4.55
C ASP A 19 -14.05 16.14 3.60
N VAL A 20 -14.34 16.05 2.30
CA VAL A 20 -13.95 17.07 1.31
C VAL A 20 -15.03 18.11 1.19
N ASP A 21 -14.69 19.38 1.51
CA ASP A 21 -15.56 20.51 1.25
C ASP A 21 -15.45 20.91 -0.24
N PRO A 22 -16.52 20.71 -1.05
CA PRO A 22 -16.49 21.06 -2.45
C PRO A 22 -16.49 22.57 -2.71
N LEU A 23 -16.91 23.40 -1.74
CA LEU A 23 -16.89 24.86 -1.86
C LEU A 23 -15.48 25.40 -1.62
N GLU A 24 -14.75 24.89 -0.61
CA GLU A 24 -13.35 25.21 -0.35
C GLU A 24 -12.47 24.99 -1.59
N LEU A 25 -12.77 23.95 -2.37
CA LEU A 25 -11.95 23.50 -3.49
C LEU A 25 -12.46 23.95 -4.87
N ASP A 26 -13.53 24.72 -4.93
CA ASP A 26 -14.20 25.12 -6.17
C ASP A 26 -14.44 23.92 -7.12
N LEU A 27 -15.10 22.89 -6.58
CA LEU A 27 -15.42 21.67 -7.32
C LEU A 27 -16.75 21.80 -8.06
N TYR A 28 -16.82 21.22 -9.26
CA TYR A 28 -18.00 21.29 -10.09
C TYR A 28 -18.95 20.13 -9.81
N PHE A 29 -20.19 20.45 -9.42
CA PHE A 29 -21.23 19.45 -9.16
C PHE A 29 -21.62 18.68 -10.44
N GLU A 30 -21.52 19.30 -11.61
CA GLU A 30 -21.81 18.70 -12.91
C GLU A 30 -20.91 17.49 -13.22
N ARG A 31 -19.75 17.43 -12.60
CA ARG A 31 -18.90 16.24 -12.66
C ARG A 31 -19.50 15.03 -11.93
N PHE A 32 -20.36 15.27 -10.93
CA PHE A 32 -21.06 14.25 -10.17
C PHE A 32 -22.41 13.93 -10.83
N ILE A 33 -23.26 14.94 -11.04
CA ILE A 33 -24.55 14.81 -11.72
C ILE A 33 -24.71 15.95 -12.73
N ASN A 34 -25.15 15.63 -13.94
CA ASN A 34 -25.55 16.60 -14.95
C ASN A 34 -26.75 16.10 -15.76
N PRO A 35 -27.50 16.97 -16.49
CA PRO A 35 -28.73 16.60 -17.19
C PRO A 35 -28.56 15.54 -18.30
N TYR A 36 -27.34 15.39 -18.84
CA TYR A 36 -27.07 14.44 -19.94
C TYR A 36 -26.55 13.10 -19.43
N ARG A 37 -26.43 12.94 -18.14
CA ARG A 37 -25.98 11.68 -17.56
C ARG A 37 -27.13 10.67 -17.52
N THR A 38 -26.96 9.55 -18.24
CA THR A 38 -27.95 8.47 -18.33
C THR A 38 -27.85 7.44 -17.21
N SER A 39 -26.71 7.40 -16.51
CA SER A 39 -26.47 6.51 -15.37
C SER A 39 -26.39 7.29 -14.07
N PRO A 40 -26.85 6.73 -12.93
CA PRO A 40 -26.65 7.38 -11.64
C PRO A 40 -25.15 7.58 -11.35
N PRO A 41 -24.82 8.58 -10.52
CA PRO A 41 -23.44 8.81 -10.13
C PRO A 41 -22.90 7.68 -9.26
N ASP A 42 -21.62 7.30 -9.48
CA ASP A 42 -20.94 6.35 -8.63
C ASP A 42 -20.40 7.02 -7.37
N PHE A 43 -20.68 6.43 -6.22
CA PHE A 43 -20.01 6.69 -4.97
C PHE A 43 -18.99 5.58 -4.72
N ASP A 44 -17.72 5.92 -4.76
CA ASP A 44 -16.65 5.06 -4.24
C ASP A 44 -16.58 5.27 -2.74
N ILE A 45 -16.93 4.27 -1.93
CA ILE A 45 -16.84 4.35 -0.48
C ILE A 45 -15.76 3.39 0.00
N ASP A 46 -14.72 3.96 0.61
CA ASP A 46 -13.65 3.20 1.25
C ASP A 46 -13.98 2.98 2.74
N PHE A 47 -13.85 1.73 3.15
CA PHE A 47 -13.92 1.29 4.54
C PHE A 47 -12.54 0.86 5.03
N SER A 48 -12.37 0.67 6.33
CA SER A 48 -11.21 -0.05 6.84
C SER A 48 -11.20 -1.47 6.26
N TRP A 49 -10.02 -1.96 5.91
CA TRP A 49 -9.86 -3.24 5.21
C TRP A 49 -10.40 -4.43 6.01
N ASP A 50 -10.38 -4.36 7.33
CA ASP A 50 -10.88 -5.36 8.27
C ASP A 50 -12.41 -5.32 8.44
N GLU A 51 -13.07 -4.17 8.17
CA GLU A 51 -14.52 -3.98 8.32
C GLU A 51 -15.30 -4.13 7.01
N ARG A 52 -14.63 -4.12 5.87
CA ARG A 52 -15.28 -4.20 4.56
C ARG A 52 -16.16 -5.43 4.39
N ASP A 53 -15.70 -6.58 4.86
CA ASP A 53 -16.47 -7.82 4.72
C ASP A 53 -17.73 -7.81 5.61
N ASP A 54 -17.71 -7.11 6.75
CA ASP A 54 -18.89 -6.90 7.61
C ASP A 54 -19.93 -5.99 6.93
N VAL A 55 -19.48 -4.92 6.27
CA VAL A 55 -20.33 -4.05 5.46
C VAL A 55 -20.95 -4.83 4.29
N THR A 56 -20.18 -5.67 3.64
CA THR A 56 -20.66 -6.54 2.57
C THR A 56 -21.75 -7.48 3.11
N ASP A 57 -21.48 -8.16 4.22
CA ASP A 57 -22.47 -9.07 4.86
C ASP A 57 -23.74 -8.34 5.29
N TYR A 58 -23.62 -7.07 5.79
CA TYR A 58 -24.78 -6.23 6.07
C TYR A 58 -25.65 -6.00 4.82
N ILE A 59 -25.03 -5.73 3.65
CA ILE A 59 -25.76 -5.53 2.40
C ILE A 59 -26.51 -6.81 2.00
N PHE A 60 -25.86 -7.97 2.10
CA PHE A 60 -26.49 -9.26 1.83
C PHE A 60 -27.65 -9.57 2.80
N LYS A 61 -27.52 -9.22 4.07
CA LYS A 61 -28.59 -9.37 5.07
C LYS A 61 -29.78 -8.43 4.83
N ARG A 62 -29.49 -7.18 4.45
CA ARG A 62 -30.52 -6.14 4.25
C ARG A 62 -31.35 -6.40 3.01
N TYR A 63 -30.75 -6.78 1.89
CA TYR A 63 -31.43 -6.92 0.59
C TYR A 63 -31.79 -8.36 0.23
N GLY A 64 -31.23 -9.34 0.92
CA GLY A 64 -31.45 -10.76 0.70
C GLY A 64 -30.43 -11.39 -0.26
N ARG A 65 -30.00 -12.61 0.08
CA ARG A 65 -28.93 -13.32 -0.66
C ARG A 65 -29.31 -13.69 -2.10
N GLU A 66 -30.57 -13.74 -2.43
CA GLU A 66 -31.05 -14.00 -3.79
C GLU A 66 -30.99 -12.75 -4.68
N HIS A 67 -30.95 -11.57 -4.05
CA HIS A 67 -31.02 -10.27 -4.71
C HIS A 67 -29.67 -9.57 -4.79
N VAL A 68 -28.65 -10.09 -4.13
CA VAL A 68 -27.32 -9.47 -4.04
C VAL A 68 -26.23 -10.44 -4.53
N ALA A 69 -25.32 -9.95 -5.33
CA ALA A 69 -24.09 -10.67 -5.67
C ALA A 69 -22.93 -9.69 -5.84
N LEU A 70 -21.71 -10.18 -5.63
CA LEU A 70 -20.52 -9.46 -6.04
C LEU A 70 -20.34 -9.58 -7.56
N LEU A 71 -19.77 -8.57 -8.19
CA LEU A 71 -19.41 -8.63 -9.60
C LEU A 71 -18.22 -9.55 -9.82
N ALA A 72 -18.24 -10.27 -10.93
CA ALA A 72 -17.07 -10.98 -11.40
C ALA A 72 -16.10 -10.07 -12.17
N THR A 73 -14.88 -10.54 -12.28
CA THR A 73 -13.87 -10.01 -13.18
C THR A 73 -13.25 -11.18 -13.93
N TYR A 74 -13.14 -11.09 -15.25
CA TYR A 74 -12.44 -12.10 -16.04
C TYR A 74 -10.94 -11.90 -15.94
N SER A 75 -10.26 -12.87 -15.34
CA SER A 75 -8.81 -12.97 -15.46
C SER A 75 -8.47 -13.57 -16.81
N THR A 76 -7.63 -12.91 -17.60
CA THR A 76 -7.19 -13.40 -18.91
C THR A 76 -5.73 -13.81 -18.88
N PHE A 77 -5.37 -14.73 -19.75
CA PHE A 77 -3.99 -15.13 -19.95
C PHE A 77 -3.17 -13.99 -20.56
N LYS A 78 -2.01 -13.67 -19.94
CA LYS A 78 -1.04 -12.69 -20.45
C LYS A 78 0.39 -13.10 -20.15
N GLY A 79 1.25 -13.07 -21.18
CA GLY A 79 2.71 -13.16 -21.08
C GLY A 79 3.20 -14.27 -20.12
N LYS A 80 3.92 -13.92 -19.10
CA LYS A 80 4.54 -14.88 -18.15
C LYS A 80 3.57 -15.89 -17.54
N SER A 81 2.28 -15.56 -17.43
CA SER A 81 1.27 -16.49 -16.90
C SER A 81 0.99 -17.63 -17.86
N ILE A 82 0.95 -17.34 -19.15
CA ILE A 82 0.73 -18.37 -20.17
C ILE A 82 1.88 -19.37 -20.18
N LEU A 83 3.12 -18.87 -20.23
CA LEU A 83 4.32 -19.72 -20.19
C LEU A 83 4.33 -20.64 -18.97
N ARG A 84 3.87 -20.12 -17.83
CA ARG A 84 3.79 -20.91 -16.59
C ARG A 84 2.75 -22.00 -16.66
N GLU A 85 1.54 -21.69 -17.09
CA GLU A 85 0.44 -22.66 -17.14
C GLU A 85 0.67 -23.70 -18.24
N VAL A 86 1.10 -23.28 -19.43
CA VAL A 86 1.42 -24.20 -20.53
C VAL A 86 2.65 -25.06 -20.17
N GLY A 87 3.67 -24.48 -19.53
CA GLY A 87 4.82 -25.26 -19.03
C GLY A 87 4.43 -26.36 -18.07
N LYS A 88 3.49 -26.10 -17.15
CA LYS A 88 2.93 -27.13 -16.26
C LYS A 88 2.21 -28.25 -17.03
N VAL A 89 1.42 -27.91 -18.06
CA VAL A 89 0.73 -28.89 -18.90
C VAL A 89 1.72 -29.81 -19.63
N TYR A 90 2.87 -29.26 -20.06
CA TYR A 90 3.97 -30.05 -20.64
C TYR A 90 4.82 -30.76 -19.58
N GLY A 91 4.49 -30.66 -18.30
CA GLY A 91 5.17 -31.38 -17.21
C GLY A 91 6.54 -30.80 -16.85
N LEU A 92 6.84 -29.55 -17.22
CA LEU A 92 8.13 -28.93 -16.88
C LEU A 92 8.21 -28.64 -15.36
N PRO A 93 9.35 -28.94 -14.73
CA PRO A 93 9.62 -28.56 -13.35
C PRO A 93 9.56 -27.03 -13.16
N LYS A 94 9.16 -26.58 -11.96
CA LYS A 94 9.08 -25.15 -11.64
C LYS A 94 10.36 -24.37 -11.97
N ALA A 95 11.53 -24.98 -11.68
CA ALA A 95 12.81 -24.35 -11.95
C ALA A 95 13.04 -24.09 -13.45
N GLU A 96 12.67 -25.03 -14.33
CA GLU A 96 12.76 -24.88 -15.77
C GLU A 96 11.77 -23.83 -16.30
N ILE A 97 10.53 -23.83 -15.77
CA ILE A 97 9.54 -22.82 -16.10
C ILE A 97 10.04 -21.42 -15.70
N ASP A 98 10.60 -21.28 -14.50
CA ASP A 98 11.13 -19.98 -14.04
C ASP A 98 12.33 -19.53 -14.90
N MET A 99 13.17 -20.44 -15.37
CA MET A 99 14.25 -20.15 -16.30
C MET A 99 13.72 -19.74 -17.68
N LEU A 100 12.71 -20.44 -18.21
CA LEU A 100 12.05 -20.11 -19.47
C LEU A 100 11.43 -18.69 -19.44
N ILE A 101 10.82 -18.31 -18.31
CA ILE A 101 10.20 -17.01 -18.11
C ILE A 101 11.23 -15.88 -18.00
N ASN A 102 12.33 -16.12 -17.29
CA ASN A 102 13.33 -15.09 -17.00
C ASN A 102 14.39 -14.94 -18.08
N TYR A 103 14.64 -16.00 -18.84
CA TYR A 103 15.69 -16.06 -19.86
C TYR A 103 15.21 -16.76 -21.15
N PRO A 104 14.16 -16.25 -21.81
CA PRO A 104 13.54 -16.92 -22.96
C PRO A 104 14.48 -17.07 -24.16
N GLU A 105 15.54 -16.24 -24.24
CA GLU A 105 16.48 -16.22 -25.35
C GLU A 105 17.67 -17.18 -25.22
N LYS A 106 17.83 -17.84 -24.06
CA LYS A 106 18.92 -18.76 -23.85
C LYS A 106 18.77 -20.03 -24.68
N LYS A 107 19.74 -20.30 -25.57
CA LYS A 107 19.76 -21.47 -26.46
C LYS A 107 19.63 -22.82 -25.73
N GLU A 108 20.12 -22.92 -24.51
CA GLU A 108 20.02 -24.12 -23.67
C GLU A 108 18.59 -24.58 -23.39
N TYR A 109 17.64 -23.65 -23.44
CA TYR A 109 16.21 -23.90 -23.19
C TYR A 109 15.39 -23.95 -24.48
N GLN A 110 16.02 -23.83 -25.66
CA GLN A 110 15.33 -23.91 -26.95
C GLN A 110 15.28 -25.36 -27.42
N ASN A 111 14.15 -25.99 -27.25
CA ASN A 111 13.83 -27.34 -27.74
C ASN A 111 12.41 -27.35 -28.33
N ASP A 112 11.98 -28.48 -28.88
CA ASP A 112 10.67 -28.63 -29.50
C ASP A 112 9.51 -28.34 -28.55
N ILE A 113 9.67 -28.65 -27.25
CA ILE A 113 8.65 -28.40 -26.24
C ILE A 113 8.53 -26.90 -25.98
N THR A 114 9.65 -26.23 -25.75
CA THR A 114 9.65 -24.78 -25.51
C THR A 114 9.19 -23.99 -26.73
N ALA A 115 9.51 -24.44 -27.95
CA ALA A 115 8.99 -23.85 -29.19
C ALA A 115 7.46 -23.93 -29.25
N LYS A 116 6.87 -25.08 -28.88
CA LYS A 116 5.41 -25.25 -28.80
C LYS A 116 4.80 -24.35 -27.69
N ILE A 117 5.46 -24.25 -26.54
CA ILE A 117 5.02 -23.37 -25.45
C ILE A 117 4.95 -21.90 -25.94
N PHE A 118 5.97 -21.42 -26.64
CA PHE A 118 5.96 -20.05 -27.20
C PHE A 118 4.96 -19.87 -28.33
N GLN A 119 4.66 -20.92 -29.10
CA GLN A 119 3.59 -20.86 -30.10
C GLN A 119 2.22 -20.71 -29.42
N LEU A 120 1.96 -21.49 -28.37
CA LEU A 120 0.72 -21.44 -27.59
C LEU A 120 0.57 -20.12 -26.85
N ASP A 121 1.68 -19.53 -26.35
CA ASP A 121 1.70 -18.21 -25.70
C ASP A 121 1.03 -17.16 -26.60
N ARG A 122 1.41 -17.11 -27.87
CA ARG A 122 0.83 -16.15 -28.86
C ARG A 122 -0.64 -16.42 -29.15
N LEU A 123 -1.07 -17.68 -29.14
CA LEU A 123 -2.45 -18.05 -29.43
C LEU A 123 -3.38 -17.85 -28.26
N MET A 124 -2.87 -17.98 -27.02
CA MET A 124 -3.66 -17.89 -25.79
C MET A 124 -3.73 -16.50 -25.20
N GLU A 125 -2.98 -15.54 -25.75
CA GLU A 125 -3.00 -14.16 -25.21
C GLU A 125 -4.42 -13.58 -25.27
N GLY A 126 -4.90 -13.09 -24.13
CA GLY A 126 -6.23 -12.52 -23.99
C GLY A 126 -7.36 -13.53 -23.77
N PHE A 127 -7.12 -14.85 -23.86
CA PHE A 127 -8.13 -15.85 -23.55
C PHE A 127 -8.54 -15.78 -22.07
N PRO A 128 -9.84 -16.03 -21.75
CA PRO A 128 -10.28 -16.15 -20.36
C PRO A 128 -9.55 -17.30 -19.65
N ASN A 129 -9.10 -17.03 -18.43
CA ASN A 129 -8.48 -18.03 -17.57
C ASN A 129 -9.46 -18.50 -16.48
N HIS A 130 -9.90 -17.58 -15.63
CA HIS A 130 -10.87 -17.87 -14.56
C HIS A 130 -11.64 -16.60 -14.16
N LEU A 131 -12.76 -16.82 -13.47
CA LEU A 131 -13.51 -15.76 -12.82
C LEU A 131 -12.86 -15.43 -11.47
N SER A 132 -12.76 -14.13 -11.19
CA SER A 132 -12.32 -13.57 -9.93
C SER A 132 -13.37 -12.61 -9.39
N ILE A 133 -13.30 -12.29 -8.10
CA ILE A 133 -14.15 -11.28 -7.50
C ILE A 133 -13.67 -9.89 -7.94
N HIS A 134 -14.57 -9.03 -8.43
CA HIS A 134 -14.29 -7.61 -8.64
C HIS A 134 -13.91 -6.94 -7.31
N ALA A 135 -12.97 -5.99 -7.34
CA ALA A 135 -12.39 -5.41 -6.13
C ALA A 135 -13.40 -4.76 -5.18
N GLY A 136 -14.50 -4.20 -5.67
CA GLY A 136 -15.48 -3.49 -4.86
C GLY A 136 -16.93 -3.62 -5.32
N GLY A 137 -17.16 -4.06 -6.56
CA GLY A 137 -18.47 -4.02 -7.19
C GLY A 137 -19.48 -4.98 -6.59
N ILE A 138 -20.61 -4.44 -6.14
CA ILE A 138 -21.77 -5.19 -5.68
C ILE A 138 -22.97 -4.82 -6.57
N ILE A 139 -23.78 -5.80 -6.91
CA ILE A 139 -25.05 -5.63 -7.60
C ILE A 139 -26.19 -5.92 -6.63
N ILE A 140 -27.22 -5.08 -6.66
CA ILE A 140 -28.49 -5.25 -5.92
C ILE A 140 -29.62 -5.27 -6.95
N SER A 141 -30.46 -6.30 -6.94
CA SER A 141 -31.55 -6.50 -7.86
C SER A 141 -32.91 -6.50 -7.15
N GLN A 142 -33.93 -5.96 -7.80
CA GLN A 142 -35.33 -6.05 -7.30
C GLN A 142 -35.88 -7.48 -7.41
N THR A 143 -35.40 -8.27 -8.34
CA THR A 143 -35.78 -9.67 -8.55
C THR A 143 -34.59 -10.59 -8.32
N PRO A 144 -34.81 -11.88 -8.03
CA PRO A 144 -33.66 -12.82 -7.84
C PRO A 144 -32.71 -12.80 -9.01
N LEU A 145 -31.40 -12.64 -8.74
CA LEU A 145 -30.34 -12.53 -9.74
C LEU A 145 -30.22 -13.79 -10.61
N THR A 146 -30.64 -14.94 -10.08
CA THR A 146 -30.67 -16.22 -10.79
C THR A 146 -31.60 -16.26 -12.01
N ARG A 147 -32.50 -15.24 -12.16
CA ARG A 147 -33.28 -15.05 -13.37
C ARG A 147 -32.46 -14.57 -14.56
N TYR A 148 -31.31 -13.97 -14.30
CA TYR A 148 -30.50 -13.31 -15.31
C TYR A 148 -29.13 -13.93 -15.51
N THR A 149 -28.56 -14.55 -14.45
CA THR A 149 -27.23 -15.16 -14.49
C THR A 149 -27.11 -16.33 -13.53
N ALA A 150 -26.20 -17.25 -13.82
CA ALA A 150 -25.70 -18.18 -12.83
C ALA A 150 -24.89 -17.43 -11.76
N LEU A 151 -24.90 -17.95 -10.55
CA LEU A 151 -24.09 -17.46 -9.43
C LEU A 151 -23.09 -18.53 -9.01
N GLU A 152 -21.84 -18.13 -8.79
CA GLU A 152 -20.78 -19.00 -8.31
C GLU A 152 -20.39 -18.60 -6.88
N MET A 153 -20.38 -19.57 -5.97
CA MET A 153 -19.99 -19.33 -4.58
C MET A 153 -18.47 -19.27 -4.45
N MET A 154 -17.94 -18.15 -4.00
CA MET A 154 -16.50 -17.96 -3.81
C MET A 154 -16.06 -18.39 -2.40
N PRO A 155 -14.75 -18.71 -2.20
CA PRO A 155 -14.21 -19.14 -0.90
C PRO A 155 -14.47 -18.16 0.26
N LYS A 156 -14.71 -16.88 -0.02
CA LYS A 156 -15.11 -15.87 0.98
C LYS A 156 -16.55 -16.01 1.49
N GLY A 157 -17.35 -16.93 0.94
CA GLY A 157 -18.76 -17.13 1.33
C GLY A 157 -19.75 -16.18 0.68
N PHE A 158 -19.33 -15.40 -0.32
CA PHE A 158 -20.21 -14.55 -1.11
C PHE A 158 -20.33 -15.06 -2.55
N PRO A 159 -21.54 -15.03 -3.15
CA PRO A 159 -21.72 -15.38 -4.54
C PRO A 159 -21.24 -14.25 -5.46
N ILE A 160 -20.70 -14.63 -6.63
CA ILE A 160 -20.39 -13.72 -7.73
C ILE A 160 -21.31 -13.99 -8.91
N THR A 161 -21.54 -12.95 -9.72
CA THR A 161 -22.19 -13.08 -11.04
C THR A 161 -21.22 -13.72 -12.05
N HIS A 162 -21.76 -14.26 -13.15
CA HIS A 162 -20.92 -14.62 -14.31
C HIS A 162 -20.70 -13.43 -15.28
N TRP A 163 -21.17 -12.25 -14.92
CA TRP A 163 -20.93 -11.02 -15.68
C TRP A 163 -19.79 -10.22 -15.05
N ASP A 164 -19.08 -9.52 -15.89
CA ASP A 164 -18.24 -8.41 -15.48
C ASP A 164 -19.04 -7.09 -15.39
N MET A 165 -18.37 -6.01 -15.01
CA MET A 165 -19.01 -4.72 -14.83
C MET A 165 -19.56 -4.15 -16.15
N HIS A 166 -18.95 -4.46 -17.31
CA HIS A 166 -19.37 -3.93 -18.61
C HIS A 166 -20.70 -4.56 -19.04
N VAL A 167 -20.79 -5.88 -18.94
CA VAL A 167 -22.04 -6.59 -19.23
C VAL A 167 -23.14 -6.17 -18.25
N ALA A 168 -22.83 -5.99 -16.97
CA ALA A 168 -23.80 -5.54 -15.97
C ALA A 168 -24.36 -4.15 -16.33
N GLU A 169 -23.50 -3.21 -16.74
CA GLU A 169 -23.92 -1.87 -17.18
C GLU A 169 -24.76 -1.93 -18.47
N ASP A 170 -24.36 -2.75 -19.45
CA ASP A 170 -25.06 -2.89 -20.74
C ASP A 170 -26.49 -3.45 -20.58
N ILE A 171 -26.74 -4.30 -19.59
CA ILE A 171 -28.08 -4.84 -19.27
C ILE A 171 -28.87 -4.01 -18.24
N GLY A 172 -28.31 -2.86 -17.84
CA GLY A 172 -29.01 -1.87 -17.01
C GLY A 172 -28.84 -2.05 -15.49
N TYR A 173 -27.88 -2.86 -15.03
CA TYR A 173 -27.56 -2.93 -13.61
C TYR A 173 -26.58 -1.84 -13.18
N TYR A 174 -26.75 -1.35 -11.96
CA TYR A 174 -25.87 -0.39 -11.35
C TYR A 174 -24.89 -1.07 -10.41
N LYS A 175 -23.62 -0.70 -10.52
CA LYS A 175 -22.54 -1.16 -9.67
C LYS A 175 -22.40 -0.24 -8.45
N TYR A 176 -22.40 -0.83 -7.26
CA TYR A 176 -22.08 -0.14 -6.02
C TYR A 176 -20.68 -0.54 -5.57
N ASP A 177 -19.78 0.43 -5.44
CA ASP A 177 -18.39 0.16 -5.06
C ASP A 177 -18.17 0.27 -3.56
N ILE A 178 -18.06 -0.89 -2.91
CA ILE A 178 -17.66 -1.04 -1.51
C ILE A 178 -16.19 -1.42 -1.49
N LEU A 179 -15.34 -0.45 -1.23
CA LEU A 179 -13.90 -0.57 -1.31
C LEU A 179 -13.29 -0.62 0.09
N SER A 180 -12.01 -0.93 0.16
CA SER A 180 -11.29 -0.92 1.42
C SER A 180 -9.86 -0.46 1.23
N GLN A 181 -9.32 0.15 2.28
CA GLN A 181 -7.93 0.55 2.32
C GLN A 181 -7.35 0.39 3.73
N ARG A 182 -6.06 0.08 3.77
CA ARG A 182 -5.33 -0.10 5.04
C ARG A 182 -5.10 1.22 5.77
N GLY A 183 -5.01 2.32 5.04
CA GLY A 183 -4.80 3.65 5.60
C GLY A 183 -5.89 4.03 6.60
N LEU A 184 -7.17 3.73 6.30
CA LEU A 184 -8.26 3.92 7.24
C LEU A 184 -8.12 3.04 8.49
N GLY A 185 -7.64 1.80 8.32
CA GLY A 185 -7.30 0.93 9.45
C GLY A 185 -6.17 1.51 10.31
N HIS A 186 -5.12 2.07 9.68
CA HIS A 186 -4.04 2.75 10.42
C HIS A 186 -4.58 3.89 11.28
N ILE A 187 -5.44 4.74 10.72
CA ILE A 187 -6.00 5.90 11.41
C ILE A 187 -6.90 5.46 12.57
N LYS A 188 -7.87 4.57 12.28
CA LYS A 188 -8.82 4.07 13.28
C LYS A 188 -8.10 3.42 14.47
N GLU A 189 -7.25 2.43 14.18
CA GLU A 189 -6.54 1.69 15.23
C GLU A 189 -5.55 2.58 16.00
N SER A 190 -4.96 3.59 15.34
CA SER A 190 -4.10 4.56 16.04
C SER A 190 -4.87 5.34 17.10
N VAL A 191 -6.08 5.80 16.80
CA VAL A 191 -6.93 6.51 17.76
C VAL A 191 -7.27 5.63 18.97
N ASP A 192 -7.61 4.36 18.71
CA ASP A 192 -7.91 3.39 19.76
C ASP A 192 -6.67 3.11 20.65
N ILE A 193 -5.51 2.88 20.03
CA ILE A 193 -4.24 2.64 20.74
C ILE A 193 -3.82 3.86 21.56
N ILE A 194 -3.94 5.08 21.02
CA ILE A 194 -3.62 6.32 21.74
C ILE A 194 -4.50 6.46 22.98
N LYS A 195 -5.79 6.20 22.84
CA LYS A 195 -6.72 6.22 23.99
C LYS A 195 -6.35 5.17 25.04
N GLU A 196 -6.01 3.94 24.61
CA GLU A 196 -5.62 2.86 25.52
C GLU A 196 -4.27 3.11 26.22
N ASN A 197 -3.25 3.58 25.48
CA ASN A 197 -1.87 3.70 25.99
C ASN A 197 -1.65 4.95 26.82
N ILE A 198 -2.20 6.09 26.41
CA ILE A 198 -1.93 7.41 27.03
C ILE A 198 -3.19 8.16 27.47
N GLY A 199 -4.40 7.62 27.26
CA GLY A 199 -5.67 8.19 27.72
C GLY A 199 -6.13 9.45 26.97
N VAL A 200 -5.60 9.73 25.77
CA VAL A 200 -5.97 10.89 24.96
C VAL A 200 -7.06 10.51 23.96
N GLU A 201 -8.13 11.29 23.90
CA GLU A 201 -9.17 11.15 22.86
C GLU A 201 -8.92 12.10 21.71
N ILE A 202 -8.95 11.58 20.49
CA ILE A 202 -8.71 12.34 19.27
C ILE A 202 -9.96 12.28 18.39
N ASP A 203 -10.50 13.45 18.04
CA ASP A 203 -11.51 13.57 16.99
C ASP A 203 -10.81 13.72 15.62
N ILE A 204 -10.82 12.64 14.87
CA ILE A 204 -10.14 12.57 13.59
C ILE A 204 -10.81 13.42 12.49
N HIS A 205 -12.05 13.86 12.71
CA HIS A 205 -12.81 14.69 11.75
C HIS A 205 -12.49 16.19 11.87
N GLN A 206 -11.64 16.59 12.81
CA GLN A 206 -11.17 17.98 12.92
C GLN A 206 -10.11 18.32 11.87
N VAL A 207 -10.38 18.01 10.62
CA VAL A 207 -9.44 18.09 9.50
C VAL A 207 -8.87 19.49 9.30
N THR A 208 -9.66 20.54 9.54
CA THR A 208 -9.23 21.94 9.43
C THR A 208 -8.06 22.24 10.38
N ASN A 209 -8.11 21.72 11.61
CA ASN A 209 -7.03 21.88 12.58
C ASN A 209 -5.75 21.18 12.09
N PHE A 210 -5.88 19.99 11.54
CA PHE A 210 -4.73 19.23 11.02
C PHE A 210 -4.08 19.90 9.81
N LYS A 211 -4.88 20.47 8.90
CA LYS A 211 -4.40 21.22 7.72
C LYS A 211 -3.60 22.48 8.11
N THR A 212 -3.89 23.08 9.25
CA THR A 212 -3.26 24.32 9.71
C THR A 212 -2.14 24.11 10.72
N ASP A 213 -1.96 22.90 11.23
CA ASP A 213 -0.97 22.56 12.25
C ASP A 213 0.47 22.67 11.72
N GLU A 214 1.33 23.43 12.41
CA GLU A 214 2.69 23.69 11.98
C GLU A 214 3.62 22.47 12.11
N GLY A 215 3.38 21.58 13.07
CA GLY A 215 4.10 20.31 13.22
C GLY A 215 3.85 19.40 12.03
N VAL A 216 2.57 19.25 11.65
CA VAL A 216 2.14 18.48 10.47
C VAL A 216 2.74 19.05 9.18
N LYS A 217 2.71 20.38 9.01
CA LYS A 217 3.31 21.06 7.87
C LYS A 217 4.83 20.84 7.79
N ALA A 218 5.52 20.94 8.93
CA ALA A 218 6.95 20.69 9.00
C ALA A 218 7.30 19.25 8.62
N GLN A 219 6.53 18.27 9.10
CA GLN A 219 6.70 16.86 8.77
C GLN A 219 6.45 16.58 7.28
N LEU A 220 5.39 17.16 6.71
CA LEU A 220 5.08 17.08 5.28
C LEU A 220 6.23 17.66 4.44
N ARG A 221 6.71 18.87 4.80
CA ARG A 221 7.81 19.58 4.12
C ARG A 221 9.12 18.79 4.14
N SER A 222 9.42 18.14 5.26
CA SER A 222 10.60 17.29 5.42
C SER A 222 10.51 15.96 4.68
N GLY A 223 9.29 15.53 4.27
CA GLY A 223 9.03 14.23 3.66
C GLY A 223 9.23 13.04 4.61
N HIS A 224 9.16 13.23 5.93
CA HIS A 224 9.22 12.16 6.93
C HIS A 224 7.84 11.50 7.09
N CYS A 225 7.31 10.97 5.99
CA CYS A 225 5.93 10.50 5.86
C CYS A 225 5.80 8.96 5.84
N ILE A 226 6.79 8.22 6.34
CA ILE A 226 6.74 6.75 6.39
C ILE A 226 5.56 6.30 7.24
N GLY A 227 4.77 5.34 6.76
CA GLY A 227 3.53 4.87 7.39
C GLY A 227 2.31 5.74 7.10
N CYS A 228 2.48 7.00 6.67
CA CYS A 228 1.36 7.87 6.36
C CYS A 228 0.73 7.51 5.02
N PHE A 229 -0.59 7.34 5.03
CA PHE A 229 -1.35 7.00 3.85
C PHE A 229 -1.01 7.89 2.65
N TYR A 230 -0.85 7.30 1.48
CA TYR A 230 -0.61 7.89 0.17
C TYR A 230 0.70 8.67 0.00
N VAL A 231 1.27 9.25 1.07
CA VAL A 231 2.46 10.14 1.00
C VAL A 231 3.78 9.44 1.32
N GLU A 232 3.78 8.17 1.70
CA GLU A 232 4.97 7.45 2.17
C GLU A 232 5.93 6.95 1.07
N SER A 233 5.47 6.84 -0.19
CA SER A 233 6.31 6.30 -1.27
C SER A 233 7.55 7.15 -1.53
N PRO A 234 8.71 6.56 -1.94
CA PRO A 234 9.93 7.33 -2.20
C PRO A 234 9.72 8.45 -3.22
N ALA A 235 8.96 8.18 -4.29
CA ALA A 235 8.66 9.17 -5.32
C ALA A 235 7.85 10.34 -4.75
N MET A 236 6.81 10.04 -3.95
CA MET A 236 5.99 11.09 -3.33
C MET A 236 6.79 11.91 -2.31
N ARG A 237 7.53 11.25 -1.41
CA ARG A 237 8.41 11.92 -0.43
C ARG A 237 9.45 12.81 -1.11
N GLY A 238 10.03 12.35 -2.22
CA GLY A 238 10.95 13.15 -3.04
C GLY A 238 10.28 14.38 -3.66
N LEU A 239 9.06 14.23 -4.19
CA LEU A 239 8.28 15.34 -4.74
C LEU A 239 7.88 16.36 -3.67
N LEU A 240 7.40 15.90 -2.50
CA LEU A 240 7.04 16.77 -1.38
C LEU A 240 8.22 17.64 -0.92
N LYS A 241 9.42 17.06 -0.82
CA LYS A 241 10.66 17.79 -0.52
C LYS A 241 10.99 18.82 -1.59
N LYS A 242 10.90 18.47 -2.87
CA LYS A 242 11.15 19.39 -3.99
C LYS A 242 10.18 20.57 -3.99
N LEU A 243 8.90 20.32 -3.74
CA LEU A 243 7.88 21.36 -3.65
C LEU A 243 7.92 22.12 -2.31
N ARG A 244 8.68 21.67 -1.31
CA ARG A 244 8.58 22.19 0.07
C ARG A 244 7.11 22.23 0.52
N CYS A 245 6.37 21.15 0.19
CA CYS A 245 4.93 21.06 0.38
C CYS A 245 4.57 21.24 1.86
N ASP A 246 3.71 22.23 2.17
CA ASP A 246 3.33 22.59 3.53
C ASP A 246 1.86 22.97 3.68
N ASN A 247 1.04 22.73 2.66
CA ASN A 247 -0.38 23.04 2.71
C ASN A 247 -1.20 22.03 1.92
N TYR A 248 -2.51 22.07 2.17
CA TYR A 248 -3.46 21.13 1.61
C TYR A 248 -3.52 21.17 0.08
N LEU A 249 -3.60 22.35 -0.52
CA LEU A 249 -3.72 22.50 -1.98
C LEU A 249 -2.46 22.01 -2.71
N SER A 250 -1.28 22.30 -2.15
CA SER A 250 -0.02 21.81 -2.73
C SER A 250 0.10 20.29 -2.63
N LEU A 251 -0.45 19.66 -1.57
CA LEU A 251 -0.52 18.20 -1.46
C LEU A 251 -1.50 17.60 -2.47
N VAL A 252 -2.67 18.21 -2.66
CA VAL A 252 -3.66 17.81 -3.69
C VAL A 252 -3.03 17.86 -5.09
N ALA A 253 -2.30 18.92 -5.41
CA ALA A 253 -1.58 19.05 -6.67
C ALA A 253 -0.46 18.01 -6.80
N ALA A 254 0.40 17.87 -5.79
CA ALA A 254 1.48 16.88 -5.78
C ALA A 254 0.95 15.46 -6.04
N SER A 255 -0.16 15.07 -5.40
CA SER A 255 -0.79 13.78 -5.58
C SER A 255 -1.34 13.54 -6.98
N SER A 256 -1.68 14.61 -7.69
CA SER A 256 -2.20 14.56 -9.06
C SER A 256 -1.10 14.50 -10.11
N ILE A 257 0.04 15.18 -9.89
CA ILE A 257 1.15 15.26 -10.87
C ILE A 257 2.15 14.10 -10.79
N ILE A 258 2.18 13.33 -9.69
CA ILE A 258 3.18 12.26 -9.49
C ILE A 258 2.94 11.01 -10.38
N ARG A 259 1.91 10.99 -11.17
CA ARG A 259 1.53 9.83 -11.96
C ARG A 259 2.43 9.63 -13.18
N PRO A 260 2.70 8.36 -13.59
CA PRO A 260 3.66 8.08 -14.66
C PRO A 260 3.40 8.85 -15.95
N GLY A 261 2.13 8.95 -16.40
CA GLY A 261 1.78 9.66 -17.62
C GLY A 261 2.01 11.17 -17.54
N VAL A 262 1.68 11.79 -16.41
CA VAL A 262 1.92 13.22 -16.16
C VAL A 262 3.42 13.52 -16.10
N ALA A 263 4.20 12.63 -15.50
CA ALA A 263 5.66 12.77 -15.44
C ALA A 263 6.29 12.66 -16.85
N GLN A 264 5.80 11.75 -17.69
CA GLN A 264 6.28 11.57 -19.07
C GLN A 264 5.92 12.74 -20.00
N SER A 265 4.76 13.39 -19.79
CA SER A 265 4.34 14.55 -20.59
C SER A 265 5.14 15.83 -20.32
N GLY A 266 6.02 15.83 -19.32
CA GLY A 266 6.78 17.01 -18.89
C GLY A 266 6.01 17.97 -17.99
N MET A 267 4.72 17.77 -17.77
CA MET A 267 3.87 18.68 -16.97
C MET A 267 4.32 18.77 -15.49
N MET A 268 4.77 17.66 -14.91
CA MET A 268 5.29 17.67 -13.55
C MET A 268 6.50 18.59 -13.41
N ARG A 269 7.42 18.56 -14.39
CA ARG A 269 8.60 19.46 -14.40
C ARG A 269 8.18 20.92 -14.54
N GLU A 270 7.25 21.19 -15.44
CA GLU A 270 6.71 22.54 -15.66
C GLU A 270 5.99 23.07 -14.42
N TYR A 271 5.17 22.25 -13.75
CA TYR A 271 4.51 22.62 -12.51
C TYR A 271 5.54 22.97 -11.41
N ILE A 272 6.55 22.13 -11.19
CA ILE A 272 7.59 22.37 -10.17
C ILE A 272 8.35 23.67 -10.50
N PHE A 273 8.72 23.90 -11.76
CA PHE A 273 9.41 25.11 -12.18
C PHE A 273 8.58 26.37 -11.89
N ARG A 274 7.32 26.41 -12.30
CA ARG A 274 6.43 27.55 -12.10
C ARG A 274 6.07 27.77 -10.63
N PHE A 275 5.91 26.70 -9.87
CA PHE A 275 5.70 26.76 -8.43
C PHE A 275 6.81 27.53 -7.70
N HIS A 276 8.08 27.28 -8.06
CA HIS A 276 9.22 27.98 -7.48
C HIS A 276 9.49 29.36 -8.12
N ASN A 277 8.98 29.60 -9.31
CA ASN A 277 9.22 30.81 -10.09
C ASN A 277 7.90 31.43 -10.57
N PRO A 278 6.98 31.81 -9.66
CA PRO A 278 5.63 32.25 -10.03
C PRO A 278 5.61 33.51 -10.90
N ASN A 279 6.69 34.30 -10.92
CA ASN A 279 6.82 35.52 -11.71
C ASN A 279 7.60 35.32 -13.04
N ASN A 280 8.13 34.13 -13.30
CA ASN A 280 9.00 33.87 -14.46
C ASN A 280 8.33 33.13 -15.61
N PHE A 281 7.00 33.11 -15.66
CA PHE A 281 6.25 32.55 -16.78
C PHE A 281 5.10 33.46 -17.15
N LYS A 282 4.56 33.29 -18.36
CA LYS A 282 3.40 34.04 -18.84
C LYS A 282 2.24 33.07 -19.09
N TYR A 283 1.06 33.49 -18.67
CA TYR A 283 -0.16 32.77 -19.04
C TYR A 283 -0.44 32.97 -20.54
N ILE A 284 -0.91 31.92 -21.20
CA ILE A 284 -1.25 31.95 -22.64
C ILE A 284 -2.34 33.00 -22.93
N HIS A 285 -3.27 33.16 -22.00
CA HIS A 285 -4.38 34.09 -22.11
C HIS A 285 -4.80 34.57 -20.72
N PRO A 286 -5.28 35.82 -20.54
CA PRO A 286 -5.71 36.35 -19.25
C PRO A 286 -6.81 35.54 -18.55
N ILE A 287 -7.67 34.87 -19.32
CA ILE A 287 -8.68 33.93 -18.75
C ILE A 287 -7.99 32.73 -18.09
N MET A 288 -6.92 32.21 -18.68
CA MET A 288 -6.16 31.07 -18.12
C MET A 288 -5.49 31.44 -16.78
N GLU A 289 -5.08 32.69 -16.60
CA GLU A 289 -4.59 33.18 -15.32
C GLU A 289 -5.65 33.05 -14.23
N LYS A 290 -6.88 33.48 -14.51
CA LYS A 290 -8.00 33.39 -13.55
C LYS A 290 -8.38 31.93 -13.25
N LEU A 291 -8.37 31.06 -14.25
CA LEU A 291 -8.85 29.69 -14.11
C LEU A 291 -7.82 28.76 -13.46
N LEU A 292 -6.53 28.98 -13.76
CA LEU A 292 -5.43 28.08 -13.40
C LEU A 292 -4.39 28.74 -12.48
N GLN A 293 -4.76 29.80 -11.75
CA GLN A 293 -3.87 30.49 -10.81
C GLN A 293 -3.35 29.53 -9.74
N GLU A 294 -4.20 28.66 -9.19
CA GLU A 294 -3.86 27.65 -8.19
C GLU A 294 -2.77 26.68 -8.68
N THR A 295 -2.75 26.40 -9.97
CA THR A 295 -1.82 25.45 -10.60
C THR A 295 -0.77 26.13 -11.48
N TYR A 296 -0.57 27.42 -11.33
CA TYR A 296 0.44 28.21 -12.06
C TYR A 296 0.30 28.11 -13.58
N GLY A 297 -0.94 28.05 -14.07
CA GLY A 297 -1.24 27.93 -15.50
C GLY A 297 -1.03 26.52 -16.09
N VAL A 298 -0.78 25.51 -15.27
CA VAL A 298 -0.71 24.11 -15.71
C VAL A 298 -2.04 23.42 -15.44
N MET A 299 -2.64 22.78 -16.42
CA MET A 299 -3.81 21.94 -16.20
C MET A 299 -3.37 20.70 -15.42
N VAL A 300 -3.80 20.52 -14.17
CA VAL A 300 -3.43 19.42 -13.27
C VAL A 300 -4.60 18.46 -13.07
N TYR A 301 -5.83 18.98 -13.09
CA TYR A 301 -7.02 18.22 -12.72
C TYR A 301 -7.96 18.00 -13.91
N GLN A 302 -8.77 16.96 -13.82
CA GLN A 302 -9.88 16.75 -14.78
C GLN A 302 -10.86 17.93 -14.76
N GLU A 303 -11.06 18.52 -13.63
CA GLU A 303 -11.88 19.70 -13.41
C GLU A 303 -11.32 20.93 -14.15
N ASP A 304 -10.01 21.01 -14.36
CA ASP A 304 -9.39 22.10 -15.13
C ASP A 304 -9.83 22.05 -16.61
N VAL A 305 -10.00 20.86 -17.17
CA VAL A 305 -10.53 20.69 -18.54
C VAL A 305 -11.95 21.24 -18.62
N ILE A 306 -12.80 20.96 -17.64
CA ILE A 306 -14.18 21.48 -17.58
C ILE A 306 -14.14 23.02 -17.48
N LYS A 307 -13.34 23.56 -16.55
CA LYS A 307 -13.18 25.01 -16.36
C LYS A 307 -12.74 25.71 -17.65
N VAL A 308 -11.70 25.19 -18.28
CA VAL A 308 -11.14 25.79 -19.51
C VAL A 308 -12.14 25.69 -20.66
N ALA A 309 -12.73 24.51 -20.90
CA ALA A 309 -13.73 24.35 -21.96
C ALA A 309 -14.93 25.30 -21.77
N HIS A 310 -15.43 25.46 -20.55
CA HIS A 310 -16.57 26.31 -20.25
C HIS A 310 -16.22 27.79 -20.31
N HIS A 311 -15.26 28.26 -19.54
CA HIS A 311 -15.00 29.70 -19.43
C HIS A 311 -14.19 30.28 -20.59
N PHE A 312 -13.22 29.54 -21.14
CA PHE A 312 -12.43 29.98 -22.28
C PHE A 312 -13.22 29.88 -23.59
N ALA A 313 -13.79 28.71 -23.91
CA ALA A 313 -14.48 28.47 -25.15
C ALA A 313 -16.02 28.61 -25.06
N GLY A 314 -16.61 28.84 -23.88
CA GLY A 314 -18.06 28.97 -23.72
C GLY A 314 -18.86 27.70 -23.97
N ILE A 315 -18.25 26.55 -23.81
CA ILE A 315 -18.94 25.26 -23.90
C ILE A 315 -19.82 25.08 -22.66
N ASP A 316 -21.00 24.51 -22.82
CA ASP A 316 -21.86 24.17 -21.69
C ASP A 316 -21.16 23.18 -20.75
N LEU A 317 -21.38 23.30 -19.43
CA LEU A 317 -20.72 22.46 -18.42
C LEU A 317 -20.94 20.97 -18.63
N ALA A 318 -22.12 20.58 -19.11
CA ALA A 318 -22.43 19.19 -19.38
C ALA A 318 -21.68 18.65 -20.62
N ASP A 319 -21.57 19.44 -21.68
CA ASP A 319 -20.72 19.14 -22.86
C ASP A 319 -19.23 19.13 -22.49
N ALA A 320 -18.79 20.00 -21.60
CA ALA A 320 -17.43 19.99 -21.04
C ALA A 320 -17.14 18.71 -20.25
N ASP A 321 -18.13 18.15 -19.54
CA ASP A 321 -17.96 16.83 -18.89
C ASP A 321 -17.91 15.68 -19.89
N ILE A 322 -18.66 15.76 -21.01
CA ILE A 322 -18.57 14.79 -22.11
C ILE A 322 -17.17 14.83 -22.72
N LEU A 323 -16.63 16.04 -22.99
CA LEU A 323 -15.26 16.23 -23.46
C LEU A 323 -14.23 15.56 -22.52
N ARG A 324 -14.31 15.84 -21.23
CA ARG A 324 -13.46 15.22 -20.21
C ARG A 324 -13.54 13.70 -20.21
N ARG A 325 -14.74 13.12 -20.32
CA ARG A 325 -14.94 11.66 -20.37
C ARG A 325 -14.40 11.04 -21.66
N GLY A 326 -14.60 11.71 -22.78
CA GLY A 326 -14.07 11.30 -24.09
C GLY A 326 -12.55 11.24 -24.09
N MET A 327 -11.90 12.23 -23.49
CA MET A 327 -10.45 12.27 -23.32
C MET A 327 -9.90 11.18 -22.39
N SER A 328 -10.71 10.68 -21.46
CA SER A 328 -10.31 9.56 -20.57
C SER A 328 -10.53 8.17 -21.20
N GLY A 329 -10.85 8.10 -22.51
CA GLY A 329 -11.14 6.84 -23.22
C GLY A 329 -12.46 6.18 -22.82
N LYS A 330 -13.31 6.87 -22.06
CA LYS A 330 -14.60 6.36 -21.56
C LYS A 330 -15.80 6.72 -22.44
N SER A 331 -15.62 7.59 -23.45
CA SER A 331 -16.70 7.92 -24.39
C SER A 331 -16.60 7.06 -25.66
N ARG A 332 -17.72 6.42 -26.02
CA ARG A 332 -17.84 5.56 -27.21
C ARG A 332 -18.22 6.32 -28.50
N SER A 333 -18.59 7.61 -28.38
CA SER A 333 -19.11 8.37 -29.53
C SER A 333 -18.05 9.32 -30.12
N LYS A 334 -17.43 8.91 -31.22
CA LYS A 334 -16.56 9.79 -32.04
C LYS A 334 -17.28 11.03 -32.53
N ASN A 335 -18.58 10.92 -32.84
CA ASN A 335 -19.38 12.02 -33.36
C ASN A 335 -19.61 13.12 -32.34
N GLU A 336 -19.83 12.77 -31.07
CA GLU A 336 -19.94 13.74 -29.98
C GLU A 336 -18.64 14.52 -29.78
N MET A 337 -17.50 13.82 -29.82
CA MET A 337 -16.19 14.47 -29.69
C MET A 337 -15.93 15.45 -30.83
N LEU A 338 -16.28 15.07 -32.09
CA LEU A 338 -16.15 15.96 -33.24
C LEU A 338 -17.04 17.20 -33.04
N ARG A 339 -18.32 17.02 -32.70
CA ARG A 339 -19.24 18.13 -32.41
C ARG A 339 -18.68 19.12 -31.39
N ILE A 340 -18.16 18.60 -30.28
CA ILE A 340 -17.61 19.43 -29.19
C ILE A 340 -16.34 20.15 -29.66
N THR A 341 -15.49 19.47 -30.43
CA THR A 341 -14.28 20.07 -31.03
C THR A 341 -14.65 21.24 -31.94
N ASP A 342 -15.59 21.05 -32.84
CA ASP A 342 -16.06 22.09 -33.76
C ASP A 342 -16.67 23.26 -32.96
N THR A 343 -17.49 22.97 -31.96
CA THR A 343 -18.06 23.98 -31.07
C THR A 343 -16.98 24.79 -30.35
N PHE A 344 -15.92 24.12 -29.87
CA PHE A 344 -14.80 24.78 -29.22
C PHE A 344 -14.14 25.83 -30.12
N PHE A 345 -13.76 25.44 -31.32
CA PHE A 345 -13.06 26.35 -32.26
C PHE A 345 -13.98 27.45 -32.78
N ASN A 346 -15.25 27.15 -33.06
CA ASN A 346 -16.23 28.14 -33.52
C ASN A 346 -16.44 29.22 -32.44
N ASN A 347 -16.68 28.82 -31.20
CA ASN A 347 -16.86 29.73 -30.08
C ASN A 347 -15.60 30.58 -29.83
N CYS A 348 -14.41 29.97 -29.93
CA CYS A 348 -13.14 30.72 -29.81
C CYS A 348 -13.00 31.80 -30.91
N ASN A 349 -13.38 31.45 -32.13
CA ASN A 349 -13.36 32.40 -33.25
C ASN A 349 -14.40 33.54 -33.06
N GLU A 350 -15.61 33.23 -32.62
CA GLU A 350 -16.65 34.22 -32.29
C GLU A 350 -16.21 35.16 -31.14
N ARG A 351 -15.42 34.68 -30.20
CA ARG A 351 -14.84 35.48 -29.10
C ARG A 351 -13.61 36.30 -29.56
N GLY A 352 -13.18 36.18 -30.81
CA GLY A 352 -12.05 36.88 -31.37
C GLY A 352 -10.68 36.42 -30.88
N TYR A 353 -10.57 35.19 -30.45
CA TYR A 353 -9.27 34.66 -30.00
C TYR A 353 -8.39 34.31 -31.19
N PRO A 354 -7.08 34.64 -31.17
CA PRO A 354 -6.15 34.19 -32.19
C PRO A 354 -6.16 32.68 -32.33
N GLU A 355 -6.18 32.19 -33.58
CA GLU A 355 -6.23 30.76 -33.90
C GLU A 355 -5.08 29.97 -33.23
N ALA A 356 -3.87 30.58 -33.19
CA ALA A 356 -2.71 29.98 -32.53
C ALA A 356 -2.94 29.73 -31.01
N ILE A 357 -3.62 30.66 -30.33
CA ILE A 357 -3.95 30.51 -28.90
C ILE A 357 -5.00 29.41 -28.72
N SER A 358 -6.05 29.41 -29.54
CA SER A 358 -7.12 28.39 -29.48
C SER A 358 -6.56 27.00 -29.74
N LYS A 359 -5.68 26.85 -30.74
CA LYS A 359 -4.98 25.58 -31.02
C LYS A 359 -4.08 25.13 -29.87
N GLU A 360 -3.33 26.04 -29.26
CA GLU A 360 -2.45 25.67 -28.16
C GLU A 360 -3.24 25.29 -26.90
N VAL A 361 -4.33 25.99 -26.58
CA VAL A 361 -5.22 25.59 -25.47
C VAL A 361 -5.83 24.22 -25.73
N TRP A 362 -6.30 23.97 -26.96
CA TRP A 362 -6.83 22.66 -27.34
C TRP A 362 -5.77 21.57 -27.24
N ARG A 363 -4.56 21.81 -27.72
CA ARG A 363 -3.42 20.89 -27.60
C ARG A 363 -3.12 20.53 -26.14
N GLN A 364 -3.21 21.52 -25.25
CA GLN A 364 -3.05 21.28 -23.82
C GLN A 364 -4.18 20.41 -23.28
N ILE A 365 -5.42 20.65 -23.65
CA ILE A 365 -6.56 19.80 -23.31
C ILE A 365 -6.34 18.37 -23.82
N GLU A 366 -5.93 18.19 -25.08
CA GLU A 366 -5.64 16.86 -25.66
C GLU A 366 -4.47 16.14 -24.99
N SER A 367 -3.40 16.86 -24.66
CA SER A 367 -2.24 16.28 -23.98
C SER A 367 -2.58 15.74 -22.59
N PHE A 368 -3.69 16.20 -22.03
CA PHE A 368 -4.28 15.77 -20.77
C PHE A 368 -5.05 14.45 -20.88
N SER A 369 -5.32 14.02 -22.11
CA SER A 369 -6.07 12.81 -22.42
C SER A 369 -5.37 11.57 -21.84
N GLY A 370 -6.10 10.80 -21.04
CA GLY A 370 -5.61 9.55 -20.46
C GLY A 370 -4.80 9.67 -19.16
N TYR A 371 -4.34 10.86 -18.78
CA TYR A 371 -3.45 11.04 -17.62
C TYR A 371 -4.00 11.91 -16.50
N SER A 372 -5.06 12.67 -16.78
CA SER A 372 -5.66 13.59 -15.82
C SER A 372 -6.31 12.87 -14.63
N PHE A 373 -6.25 13.51 -13.46
CA PHE A 373 -6.81 12.97 -12.24
C PHE A 373 -7.87 13.88 -11.64
N SER A 374 -8.81 13.29 -10.92
CA SER A 374 -9.85 14.06 -10.25
C SER A 374 -9.28 14.86 -9.09
N LYS A 375 -9.52 16.17 -9.06
CA LYS A 375 -9.18 17.04 -7.93
C LYS A 375 -9.87 16.54 -6.66
N ALA A 376 -11.16 16.23 -6.74
CA ALA A 376 -11.94 15.69 -5.64
C ALA A 376 -11.35 14.40 -5.05
N HIS A 377 -10.90 13.47 -5.89
CA HIS A 377 -10.26 12.23 -5.44
C HIS A 377 -8.90 12.50 -4.77
N SER A 378 -8.07 13.38 -5.35
CA SER A 378 -6.81 13.80 -4.74
C SER A 378 -7.04 14.50 -3.41
N ALA A 379 -8.09 15.31 -3.33
CA ALA A 379 -8.49 16.00 -2.12
C ALA A 379 -8.91 15.04 -0.99
N SER A 380 -9.69 14.00 -1.31
CA SER A 380 -10.06 12.96 -0.35
C SER A 380 -8.82 12.27 0.22
N PHE A 381 -7.87 11.88 -0.64
CA PHE A 381 -6.64 11.24 -0.21
C PHE A 381 -5.72 12.19 0.57
N ALA A 382 -5.72 13.48 0.24
CA ALA A 382 -4.97 14.49 1.00
C ALA A 382 -5.55 14.68 2.41
N VAL A 383 -6.88 14.65 2.60
CA VAL A 383 -7.50 14.66 3.93
C VAL A 383 -6.99 13.49 4.77
N GLU A 384 -7.06 12.28 4.25
CA GLU A 384 -6.59 11.08 4.95
C GLU A 384 -5.07 11.13 5.23
N SER A 385 -4.30 11.72 4.29
CA SER A 385 -2.87 11.96 4.51
C SER A 385 -2.63 12.92 5.68
N PHE A 386 -3.39 14.01 5.80
CA PHE A 386 -3.29 14.95 6.92
C PHE A 386 -3.69 14.32 8.26
N GLN A 387 -4.72 13.48 8.28
CA GLN A 387 -5.10 12.68 9.45
C GLN A 387 -3.95 11.76 9.89
N SER A 388 -3.38 11.01 8.95
CA SER A 388 -2.23 10.13 9.22
C SER A 388 -0.98 10.90 9.69
N LEU A 389 -0.70 12.06 9.06
CA LEU A 389 0.42 12.91 9.43
C LEU A 389 0.27 13.48 10.83
N TYR A 390 -0.94 13.92 11.22
CA TYR A 390 -1.21 14.40 12.57
C TYR A 390 -0.94 13.33 13.62
N LEU A 391 -1.48 12.14 13.41
CA LEU A 391 -1.25 11.00 14.31
C LEU A 391 0.24 10.66 14.42
N LYS A 392 0.95 10.62 13.30
CA LYS A 392 2.39 10.37 13.29
C LYS A 392 3.19 11.49 13.96
N THR A 393 2.81 12.75 13.80
CA THR A 393 3.54 13.89 14.36
C THR A 393 3.51 13.88 15.89
N TYR A 394 2.35 13.61 16.48
CA TYR A 394 2.13 13.73 17.91
C TYR A 394 2.15 12.41 18.66
N PHE A 395 1.87 11.30 17.98
CA PHE A 395 1.77 9.95 18.54
C PHE A 395 2.52 8.91 17.69
N PRO A 396 3.80 9.15 17.40
CA PRO A 396 4.52 8.36 16.40
C PRO A 396 4.64 6.87 16.76
N LYS A 397 4.71 6.52 18.04
CA LYS A 397 4.85 5.13 18.50
C LYS A 397 3.55 4.36 18.33
N GLU A 398 2.45 4.92 18.82
CA GLU A 398 1.09 4.36 18.70
C GLU A 398 0.68 4.24 17.23
N PHE A 399 0.95 5.28 16.43
CA PHE A 399 0.71 5.28 14.99
C PHE A 399 1.49 4.15 14.28
N MET A 400 2.77 3.97 14.61
CA MET A 400 3.56 2.91 14.00
C MET A 400 3.09 1.50 14.40
N VAL A 401 2.58 1.31 15.61
CA VAL A 401 1.94 0.05 16.01
C VAL A 401 0.72 -0.25 15.16
N ALA A 402 -0.14 0.74 14.96
CA ALA A 402 -1.31 0.58 14.08
C ALA A 402 -0.89 0.27 12.63
N VAL A 403 0.14 0.94 12.09
CA VAL A 403 0.69 0.63 10.75
C VAL A 403 1.18 -0.81 10.66
N ILE A 404 1.92 -1.29 11.67
CA ILE A 404 2.42 -2.67 11.73
C ILE A 404 1.27 -3.67 11.80
N ASN A 405 0.25 -3.42 12.60
CA ASN A 405 -0.91 -4.29 12.80
C ASN A 405 -1.78 -4.42 11.55
N ASN A 406 -1.86 -3.36 10.76
CA ASN A 406 -2.56 -3.37 9.47
C ASN A 406 -1.64 -3.80 8.31
N PHE A 407 -0.51 -4.46 8.59
CA PHE A 407 0.45 -5.00 7.63
C PHE A 407 1.10 -3.96 6.72
N GLY A 408 1.22 -2.74 7.21
CA GLY A 408 1.88 -1.63 6.53
C GLY A 408 1.23 -1.19 5.22
N GLY A 409 1.98 -0.47 4.41
CA GLY A 409 1.57 0.03 3.11
C GLY A 409 2.61 -0.27 2.03
N PHE A 410 3.49 0.70 1.74
CA PHE A 410 4.48 0.60 0.67
C PHE A 410 5.69 -0.26 1.02
N TYR A 411 6.09 -0.28 2.30
CA TYR A 411 7.28 -0.97 2.77
C TYR A 411 6.97 -2.32 3.44
N ARG A 412 8.02 -3.10 3.74
CA ARG A 412 7.93 -4.33 4.53
C ARG A 412 7.81 -3.97 6.02
N THR A 413 7.27 -4.89 6.83
CA THR A 413 7.08 -4.72 8.28
C THR A 413 8.36 -4.31 9.00
N GLU A 414 9.51 -4.88 8.64
CA GLU A 414 10.83 -4.50 9.15
C GLU A 414 11.07 -2.99 9.13
N PHE A 415 10.69 -2.34 8.04
CA PHE A 415 10.91 -0.91 7.85
C PHE A 415 10.07 -0.08 8.82
N TYR A 416 8.83 -0.49 9.07
CA TYR A 416 7.94 0.18 10.02
C TYR A 416 8.38 -0.06 11.48
N VAL A 417 8.89 -1.25 11.80
CA VAL A 417 9.51 -1.53 13.10
C VAL A 417 10.74 -0.64 13.33
N HIS A 418 11.57 -0.47 12.29
CA HIS A 418 12.71 0.45 12.36
C HIS A 418 12.27 1.90 12.53
N GLU A 419 11.24 2.34 11.80
CA GLU A 419 10.66 3.69 11.93
C GLU A 419 10.14 3.94 13.36
N ALA A 420 9.46 2.96 13.97
CA ALA A 420 9.03 3.05 15.36
C ALA A 420 10.22 3.24 16.33
N ARG A 421 11.30 2.48 16.12
CA ARG A 421 12.54 2.62 16.88
C ARG A 421 13.17 3.99 16.73
N MET A 422 13.22 4.54 15.51
CA MET A 422 13.75 5.89 15.26
C MET A 422 12.92 6.98 15.93
N ASN A 423 11.66 6.72 16.23
CA ASN A 423 10.78 7.59 17.02
C ASN A 423 10.80 7.30 18.53
N GLY A 424 11.80 6.55 19.02
CA GLY A 424 12.07 6.33 20.43
C GLY A 424 11.28 5.17 21.05
N ALA A 425 10.70 4.28 20.27
CA ALA A 425 10.08 3.08 20.79
C ALA A 425 11.12 2.00 21.16
N ASN A 426 10.91 1.31 22.26
CA ASN A 426 11.64 0.11 22.61
C ASN A 426 10.95 -1.12 21.98
N ILE A 427 11.61 -1.74 21.01
CA ILE A 427 11.03 -2.88 20.26
C ILE A 427 11.44 -4.19 20.91
N LEU A 428 10.45 -4.95 21.33
CA LEU A 428 10.62 -6.23 22.03
C LEU A 428 10.07 -7.40 21.20
N ALA A 429 10.79 -8.51 21.25
CA ALA A 429 10.32 -9.77 20.68
C ALA A 429 8.97 -10.20 21.29
N PRO A 430 8.17 -11.01 20.59
CA PRO A 430 6.95 -11.57 21.15
C PRO A 430 7.16 -12.16 22.53
N CYS A 431 6.18 -11.96 23.44
CA CYS A 431 6.24 -12.40 24.82
C CYS A 431 4.89 -12.96 25.26
N VAL A 432 4.87 -14.15 25.86
CA VAL A 432 3.61 -14.78 26.30
C VAL A 432 2.84 -13.97 27.33
N HIS A 433 3.52 -13.14 28.13
CA HIS A 433 2.89 -12.29 29.13
C HIS A 433 2.36 -10.96 28.58
N HIS A 434 2.98 -10.40 27.52
CA HIS A 434 2.70 -9.03 27.09
C HIS A 434 2.15 -8.94 25.67
N SER A 435 2.59 -9.80 24.73
CA SER A 435 2.13 -9.74 23.35
C SER A 435 0.69 -10.22 23.17
N ASN A 436 -0.02 -9.61 22.26
CA ASN A 436 -1.32 -10.08 21.78
C ASN A 436 -1.17 -10.82 20.43
N HIS A 437 -2.28 -11.16 19.81
CA HIS A 437 -2.28 -11.63 18.42
C HIS A 437 -1.61 -10.59 17.52
N LEU A 438 -2.03 -9.34 17.64
CA LEU A 438 -1.43 -8.16 17.01
C LEU A 438 -0.37 -7.53 17.93
N THR A 439 0.46 -6.67 17.38
CA THR A 439 1.48 -5.89 18.11
C THR A 439 0.81 -4.96 19.10
N ARG A 440 1.41 -4.82 20.27
CA ARG A 440 0.89 -4.01 21.38
C ARG A 440 1.96 -3.05 21.90
N ILE A 441 1.54 -1.86 22.30
CA ILE A 441 2.38 -0.91 23.03
C ILE A 441 1.91 -0.81 24.48
N ILE A 442 2.86 -0.69 25.39
CA ILE A 442 2.64 -0.43 26.83
C ILE A 442 3.66 0.63 27.23
N GLY A 443 3.21 1.86 27.41
CA GLY A 443 4.12 3.00 27.55
C GLY A 443 4.97 3.19 26.29
N ASP A 444 6.29 2.99 26.40
CA ASP A 444 7.24 3.09 25.31
C ASP A 444 7.66 1.73 24.71
N ASP A 445 7.23 0.63 25.35
CA ASP A 445 7.57 -0.73 24.97
C ASP A 445 6.60 -1.28 23.94
N ILE A 446 7.09 -1.61 22.75
CA ILE A 446 6.33 -2.25 21.68
C ILE A 446 6.65 -3.75 21.66
N TYR A 447 5.69 -4.56 22.07
CA TYR A 447 5.75 -6.02 22.01
C TYR A 447 5.18 -6.48 20.67
N LEU A 448 6.02 -7.07 19.81
CA LEU A 448 5.56 -7.60 18.53
C LEU A 448 4.49 -8.67 18.72
N GLY A 449 3.47 -8.66 17.89
CA GLY A 449 2.36 -9.59 17.93
C GLY A 449 2.76 -10.99 17.44
N PHE A 450 2.09 -12.01 17.97
CA PHE A 450 2.30 -13.40 17.55
C PHE A 450 1.99 -13.64 16.07
N VAL A 451 1.17 -12.77 15.43
CA VAL A 451 0.85 -12.83 14.00
C VAL A 451 2.08 -12.72 13.10
N HIS A 452 3.15 -12.08 13.59
CA HIS A 452 4.41 -11.92 12.85
C HIS A 452 5.33 -13.13 12.92
N VAL A 453 5.06 -14.08 13.83
CA VAL A 453 5.87 -15.29 14.02
C VAL A 453 5.46 -16.33 12.99
N LYS A 454 6.35 -16.64 12.06
CA LYS A 454 6.12 -17.66 11.04
C LYS A 454 5.89 -19.02 11.69
N GLU A 455 5.04 -19.83 11.07
CA GLU A 455 4.71 -21.19 11.47
C GLU A 455 4.06 -21.34 12.86
N LEU A 456 3.80 -20.23 13.58
CA LEU A 456 3.05 -20.28 14.84
C LEU A 456 1.55 -20.40 14.57
N GLU A 457 0.95 -21.48 15.02
CA GLU A 457 -0.45 -21.82 14.79
C GLU A 457 -1.41 -20.87 15.53
N LYS A 458 -2.47 -20.43 14.83
CA LYS A 458 -3.54 -19.63 15.44
C LYS A 458 -4.16 -20.30 16.66
N LYS A 459 -4.22 -21.64 16.71
CA LYS A 459 -4.73 -22.41 17.84
C LYS A 459 -3.86 -22.19 19.07
N SER A 460 -2.54 -22.27 18.89
CA SER A 460 -1.55 -22.05 19.97
C SER A 460 -1.62 -20.61 20.49
N ILE A 461 -1.72 -19.61 19.61
CA ILE A 461 -1.90 -18.21 20.00
C ILE A 461 -3.16 -18.03 20.85
N ARG A 462 -4.31 -18.60 20.42
CA ARG A 462 -5.57 -18.49 21.16
C ARG A 462 -5.47 -19.14 22.54
N ALA A 463 -4.80 -20.31 22.65
CA ALA A 463 -4.59 -20.97 23.93
C ALA A 463 -3.76 -20.09 24.89
N ILE A 464 -2.65 -19.51 24.42
CA ILE A 464 -1.81 -18.62 25.21
C ILE A 464 -2.63 -17.43 25.73
N LEU A 465 -3.34 -16.74 24.85
CA LEU A 465 -4.09 -15.54 25.19
C LEU A 465 -5.24 -15.85 26.17
N LYS A 466 -5.95 -16.95 25.99
CA LYS A 466 -7.02 -17.39 26.87
C LYS A 466 -6.50 -17.70 28.28
N GLU A 467 -5.52 -18.57 28.36
CA GLU A 467 -4.98 -19.01 29.65
C GLU A 467 -4.30 -17.87 30.42
N ARG A 468 -3.63 -16.95 29.72
CA ARG A 468 -3.06 -15.75 30.33
C ARG A 468 -4.11 -14.82 30.96
N GLN A 469 -5.33 -14.75 30.38
CA GLN A 469 -6.40 -13.91 30.95
C GLN A 469 -6.86 -14.38 32.34
N GLU A 470 -6.75 -15.68 32.63
CA GLU A 470 -7.12 -16.22 33.93
C GLU A 470 -6.05 -15.84 35.02
N ARG A 471 -4.78 -16.03 34.69
CA ARG A 471 -3.63 -15.57 35.51
C ARG A 471 -2.34 -15.63 34.68
N PRO A 472 -1.30 -14.85 35.04
CA PRO A 472 0.03 -15.00 34.45
C PRO A 472 0.56 -16.43 34.58
N PHE A 473 1.51 -16.80 33.73
CA PHE A 473 2.20 -18.09 33.83
C PHE A 473 3.32 -18.00 34.84
N ASP A 474 3.40 -18.99 35.74
CA ASP A 474 4.38 -18.99 36.83
C ASP A 474 5.75 -19.52 36.38
N ASP A 475 5.74 -20.63 35.63
CA ASP A 475 6.92 -21.30 35.12
C ASP A 475 6.62 -22.06 33.81
N LEU A 476 7.62 -22.78 33.29
CA LEU A 476 7.50 -23.56 32.07
C LEU A 476 6.48 -24.71 32.17
N GLU A 477 6.44 -25.40 33.32
CA GLU A 477 5.53 -26.54 33.54
C GLU A 477 4.07 -26.04 33.62
N ASP A 478 3.82 -24.94 34.32
CA ASP A 478 2.52 -24.26 34.35
C ASP A 478 2.07 -23.83 32.96
N PHE A 479 2.97 -23.22 32.17
CA PHE A 479 2.69 -22.83 30.80
C PHE A 479 2.27 -24.01 29.92
N ILE A 480 3.05 -25.12 29.92
CA ILE A 480 2.78 -26.32 29.13
C ILE A 480 1.47 -26.98 29.56
N SER A 481 1.25 -27.13 30.89
CA SER A 481 0.08 -27.83 31.40
C SER A 481 -1.24 -27.13 31.09
N ARG A 482 -1.25 -25.80 31.12
CA ARG A 482 -2.43 -24.97 30.84
C ARG A 482 -2.68 -24.82 29.36
N THR A 483 -1.66 -24.48 28.58
CA THR A 483 -1.82 -24.19 27.13
C THR A 483 -1.93 -25.45 26.28
N LYS A 484 -1.42 -26.59 26.73
CA LYS A 484 -1.35 -27.88 26.01
C LYS A 484 -0.74 -27.75 24.61
N ILE A 485 0.23 -26.86 24.46
CA ILE A 485 0.93 -26.60 23.20
C ILE A 485 1.84 -27.77 22.85
N HIS A 486 1.89 -28.16 21.58
CA HIS A 486 2.77 -29.19 21.06
C HIS A 486 4.23 -28.75 21.05
N LEU A 487 5.16 -29.72 21.10
CA LEU A 487 6.60 -29.50 21.18
C LEU A 487 7.10 -28.57 20.07
N GLU A 488 6.67 -28.77 18.83
CA GLU A 488 7.10 -27.96 17.68
C GLU A 488 6.75 -26.48 17.85
N GLN A 489 5.55 -26.18 18.32
CA GLN A 489 5.09 -24.82 18.56
C GLN A 489 5.80 -24.19 19.76
N LEU A 490 6.13 -25.01 20.76
CA LEU A 490 6.88 -24.58 21.93
C LEU A 490 8.33 -24.22 21.56
N ILE A 491 8.96 -25.00 20.67
CA ILE A 491 10.29 -24.70 20.13
C ILE A 491 10.30 -23.33 19.42
N ILE A 492 9.27 -23.02 18.62
CA ILE A 492 9.13 -21.72 17.97
C ILE A 492 9.06 -20.58 19.01
N LEU A 493 8.27 -20.75 20.06
CA LEU A 493 8.14 -19.75 21.14
C LEU A 493 9.46 -19.57 21.92
N ILE A 494 10.21 -20.63 22.15
CA ILE A 494 11.52 -20.57 22.79
C ILE A 494 12.52 -19.83 21.90
N LYS A 495 12.61 -20.22 20.61
CA LYS A 495 13.52 -19.60 19.65
C LYS A 495 13.28 -18.09 19.52
N ILE A 496 12.03 -17.63 19.46
CA ILE A 496 11.73 -16.20 19.39
C ILE A 496 11.88 -15.48 20.75
N GLY A 497 12.22 -16.20 21.81
CA GLY A 497 12.39 -15.64 23.15
C GLY A 497 11.07 -15.29 23.85
N ALA A 498 9.95 -15.89 23.46
CA ALA A 498 8.63 -15.58 24.02
C ALA A 498 8.47 -16.03 25.49
N LEU A 499 9.30 -16.97 25.96
CA LEU A 499 9.28 -17.53 27.31
C LEU A 499 10.36 -16.94 28.24
N ARG A 500 10.86 -15.74 27.96
CA ARG A 500 11.91 -15.09 28.76
C ARG A 500 11.50 -14.79 30.21
N PHE A 501 10.20 -14.84 30.55
CA PHE A 501 9.70 -14.70 31.91
C PHE A 501 10.21 -15.81 32.86
N THR A 502 10.61 -16.97 32.33
CA THR A 502 11.17 -18.07 33.10
C THR A 502 12.56 -17.76 33.66
N GLY A 503 13.25 -16.75 33.13
CA GLY A 503 14.64 -16.42 33.45
C GLY A 503 15.67 -17.42 32.93
N LEU A 504 15.25 -18.46 32.22
CA LEU A 504 16.11 -19.50 31.67
C LEU A 504 16.60 -19.15 30.27
N GLY A 505 17.80 -19.58 29.91
CA GLY A 505 18.34 -19.43 28.56
C GLY A 505 17.60 -20.28 27.54
N LYS A 506 17.52 -19.82 26.27
CA LYS A 506 16.82 -20.54 25.19
C LYS A 506 17.29 -21.99 25.03
N LYS A 507 18.61 -22.23 25.06
CA LYS A 507 19.19 -23.59 24.93
C LYS A 507 18.82 -24.48 26.10
N GLN A 508 18.75 -23.93 27.32
CA GLN A 508 18.26 -24.65 28.48
C GLN A 508 16.77 -24.99 28.34
N LEU A 509 15.95 -24.02 27.98
CA LEU A 509 14.51 -24.25 27.74
C LEU A 509 14.26 -25.35 26.68
N LEU A 510 15.04 -25.36 25.59
CA LEU A 510 14.95 -26.42 24.57
C LEU A 510 15.20 -27.82 25.15
N TRP A 511 16.20 -27.95 26.02
CA TRP A 511 16.46 -29.21 26.72
C TRP A 511 15.31 -29.61 27.62
N GLU A 512 14.83 -28.67 28.47
CA GLU A 512 13.76 -28.95 29.43
C GLU A 512 12.46 -29.37 28.72
N VAL A 513 12.07 -28.71 27.62
CA VAL A 513 10.84 -29.11 26.89
C VAL A 513 10.96 -30.46 26.22
N HIS A 514 12.14 -30.84 25.72
CA HIS A 514 12.36 -32.18 25.17
C HIS A 514 12.30 -33.25 26.26
N LEU A 515 12.77 -32.96 27.47
CA LEU A 515 12.64 -33.88 28.63
C LEU A 515 11.19 -34.00 29.08
N LEU A 516 10.44 -32.90 29.13
CA LEU A 516 9.06 -32.87 29.62
C LEU A 516 8.08 -33.50 28.61
N LEU A 517 8.28 -33.28 27.33
CA LEU A 517 7.34 -33.71 26.26
C LEU A 517 7.83 -34.91 25.44
N GLY A 518 9.13 -35.13 25.35
CA GLY A 518 9.72 -36.18 24.50
C GLY A 518 9.36 -37.60 24.88
N ASN A 519 9.01 -37.84 26.15
CA ASN A 519 8.67 -39.19 26.67
C ASN A 519 7.16 -39.49 26.73
N LYS A 520 6.28 -38.53 26.45
CA LYS A 520 4.82 -38.71 26.58
C LYS A 520 4.19 -39.66 25.57
N ASN A 521 4.89 -40.04 24.53
CA ASN A 521 4.37 -41.00 23.54
C ASN A 521 4.43 -42.49 23.98
N LYS A 522 4.87 -42.78 25.21
CA LYS A 522 5.05 -44.17 25.70
C LYS A 522 4.30 -44.50 26.98
N ILE A 523 3.62 -43.59 27.60
CA ILE A 523 2.87 -43.89 28.84
C ILE A 523 1.39 -43.62 28.58
N PRO A 524 0.49 -44.66 28.73
CA PRO A 524 -0.95 -44.41 28.68
C PRO A 524 -1.32 -43.41 29.80
N GLU A 525 -2.32 -42.54 29.52
CA GLU A 525 -2.91 -41.62 30.51
C GLU A 525 -3.39 -42.42 31.73
N SER A 526 -2.50 -42.73 32.65
CA SER A 526 -2.86 -43.13 34.01
C SER A 526 -3.14 -41.86 34.77
N LEU A 527 -4.30 -41.78 35.41
CA LEU A 527 -4.62 -40.73 36.39
C LEU A 527 -3.50 -40.69 37.45
N GLU A 528 -2.62 -39.72 37.36
CA GLU A 528 -1.59 -39.48 38.37
C GLU A 528 -2.27 -39.03 39.65
N LEU A 529 -2.36 -39.94 40.60
CA LEU A 529 -2.83 -39.64 41.98
C LEU A 529 -1.90 -38.74 42.76
N PHE A 530 -0.64 -38.56 42.33
CA PHE A 530 0.36 -37.71 42.94
C PHE A 530 1.21 -36.99 41.88
N LYS A 531 1.43 -35.69 42.05
CA LYS A 531 2.39 -34.94 41.24
C LYS A 531 3.81 -35.46 41.51
N VAL A 532 4.40 -36.20 40.61
CA VAL A 532 5.82 -36.56 40.65
C VAL A 532 6.62 -35.31 40.28
N LYS A 533 7.48 -34.83 41.17
CA LYS A 533 8.40 -33.74 40.86
C LYS A 533 9.34 -34.21 39.74
N SER A 534 9.43 -33.42 38.69
CA SER A 534 10.37 -33.68 37.58
C SER A 534 11.81 -33.70 38.15
N GLN A 535 12.61 -34.66 37.68
CA GLN A 535 14.03 -34.69 38.03
C GLN A 535 14.72 -33.47 37.43
N LYS A 536 15.32 -32.62 38.23
CA LYS A 536 16.17 -31.53 37.76
C LYS A 536 17.53 -32.08 37.37
N PHE A 537 17.91 -31.91 36.15
CA PHE A 537 19.24 -32.25 35.66
C PHE A 537 20.13 -30.99 35.70
N GLU A 538 21.35 -31.13 36.17
CA GLU A 538 22.36 -30.09 36.02
C GLU A 538 22.86 -30.13 34.57
N LEU A 539 22.47 -29.12 33.77
CA LEU A 539 22.92 -28.98 32.40
C LEU A 539 24.28 -28.26 32.35
N PRO A 540 25.16 -28.62 31.43
CA PRO A 540 26.39 -27.85 31.20
C PRO A 540 26.03 -26.40 30.80
N THR A 541 26.95 -25.46 31.08
CA THR A 541 26.78 -24.06 30.67
C THR A 541 26.74 -23.99 29.14
N LEU A 542 25.57 -23.68 28.59
CA LEU A 542 25.35 -23.54 27.16
C LEU A 542 25.52 -22.07 26.75
N THR A 543 26.59 -21.79 26.01
CA THR A 543 26.81 -20.43 25.50
C THR A 543 25.71 -20.02 24.54
N HIS A 544 25.23 -18.80 24.67
CA HIS A 544 24.22 -18.19 23.79
C HIS A 544 24.70 -16.79 23.41
N THR A 545 24.63 -16.47 22.13
CA THR A 545 25.13 -15.20 21.59
C THR A 545 23.97 -14.36 21.05
N LYS A 546 24.19 -13.06 20.87
CA LYS A 546 23.24 -12.19 20.18
C LYS A 546 23.04 -12.59 18.71
N LEU A 547 24.05 -13.23 18.11
CA LEU A 547 23.93 -13.77 16.76
C LEU A 547 22.92 -14.92 16.69
N ASP A 548 22.92 -15.81 17.70
CA ASP A 548 21.90 -16.88 17.80
C ASP A 548 20.48 -16.27 17.83
N ASP A 549 20.27 -15.21 18.64
CA ASP A 549 18.98 -14.50 18.70
C ASP A 549 18.58 -13.91 17.35
N ALA A 550 19.49 -13.24 16.67
CA ALA A 550 19.23 -12.60 15.41
C ALA A 550 18.95 -13.60 14.28
N LEU A 551 19.59 -14.76 14.28
CA LEU A 551 19.32 -15.85 13.32
C LEU A 551 17.93 -16.44 13.55
N ASP A 552 17.54 -16.69 14.80
CA ASP A 552 16.19 -17.13 15.15
C ASP A 552 15.12 -16.08 14.72
N GLU A 553 15.39 -14.80 14.95
CA GLU A 553 14.52 -13.70 14.54
C GLU A 553 14.39 -13.60 13.01
N LEU A 554 15.49 -13.74 12.27
CA LEU A 554 15.47 -13.81 10.79
C LEU A 554 14.66 -14.99 10.28
N GLU A 555 14.80 -16.17 10.89
CA GLU A 555 14.02 -17.35 10.54
C GLU A 555 12.53 -17.10 10.80
N LEU A 556 12.16 -16.64 12.00
CA LEU A 556 10.79 -16.61 12.49
C LEU A 556 10.03 -15.31 12.20
N LEU A 557 10.69 -14.16 12.20
CA LEU A 557 10.07 -12.86 11.88
C LEU A 557 10.37 -12.42 10.44
N GLY A 558 11.52 -12.84 9.89
CA GLY A 558 12.03 -12.41 8.60
C GLY A 558 12.99 -11.21 8.67
N PHE A 559 13.26 -10.71 9.87
CA PHE A 559 14.21 -9.61 10.14
C PHE A 559 14.71 -9.68 11.57
N PRO A 560 15.95 -9.19 11.86
CA PRO A 560 16.47 -9.14 13.21
C PRO A 560 15.93 -7.94 13.97
N LEU A 561 15.79 -8.06 15.29
CA LEU A 561 15.39 -6.96 16.16
C LEU A 561 16.56 -6.09 16.60
N CYS A 562 17.78 -6.58 16.51
CA CYS A 562 19.00 -5.79 16.71
C CYS A 562 19.43 -5.07 15.43
N SER A 563 20.40 -4.17 15.55
CA SER A 563 21.02 -3.55 14.38
C SER A 563 21.80 -4.60 13.56
N PRO A 564 21.58 -4.73 12.24
CA PRO A 564 22.39 -5.64 11.40
C PRO A 564 23.89 -5.37 11.48
N PHE A 565 24.30 -4.14 11.75
CA PHE A 565 25.71 -3.78 11.92
C PHE A 565 26.34 -4.31 13.20
N GLU A 566 25.55 -4.59 14.25
CA GLU A 566 26.04 -5.24 15.46
C GLU A 566 26.40 -6.69 15.21
N LEU A 567 25.65 -7.38 14.36
CA LEU A 567 25.88 -8.76 13.97
C LEU A 567 27.22 -8.92 13.22
N LEU A 568 27.55 -7.97 12.34
CA LEU A 568 28.84 -7.96 11.63
C LEU A 568 30.02 -7.84 12.60
N LYS A 569 29.87 -7.07 13.68
CA LYS A 569 30.92 -6.90 14.69
C LYS A 569 31.13 -8.15 15.55
N GLU A 570 30.05 -8.86 15.90
CA GLU A 570 30.12 -10.11 16.65
C GLU A 570 30.69 -11.24 15.80
N GLN A 571 30.26 -11.38 14.57
CA GLN A 571 30.79 -12.37 13.64
C GLN A 571 32.29 -12.21 13.40
N ILE A 572 32.78 -10.98 13.27
CA ILE A 572 34.21 -10.68 13.17
C ILE A 572 34.95 -11.11 14.44
N LYS A 573 34.39 -10.90 15.63
CA LYS A 573 34.99 -11.32 16.89
C LYS A 573 35.03 -12.84 17.07
N GLU A 574 33.94 -13.53 16.75
CA GLU A 574 33.89 -15.01 16.82
C GLU A 574 34.84 -15.65 15.83
N GLU A 575 34.96 -15.09 14.63
CA GLU A 575 35.91 -15.56 13.63
C GLU A 575 37.35 -15.30 14.06
N GLU A 576 37.67 -14.16 14.68
CA GLU A 576 39.01 -13.91 15.27
C GLU A 576 39.34 -14.92 16.40
N TYR A 577 38.37 -15.36 17.18
CA TYR A 577 38.56 -16.39 18.22
C TYR A 577 38.71 -17.80 17.62
N SER A 578 38.00 -18.13 16.56
CA SER A 578 38.07 -19.43 15.85
C SER A 578 39.33 -19.55 14.97
N LEU A 579 39.88 -18.43 14.53
CA LEU A 579 40.98 -18.35 13.57
C LEU A 579 42.37 -18.57 14.18
N LYS A 580 42.49 -18.69 15.49
CA LYS A 580 43.78 -19.10 16.12
C LYS A 580 44.22 -20.52 15.74
N GLY A 581 43.51 -21.20 14.84
CA GLY A 581 43.77 -22.58 14.41
C GLY A 581 43.74 -22.90 12.90
N LYS A 582 43.39 -21.99 11.98
CA LYS A 582 43.30 -22.34 10.54
C LYS A 582 43.64 -21.15 9.61
N GLU A 583 44.83 -21.12 9.08
CA GLU A 583 45.33 -20.09 8.13
C GLU A 583 44.58 -20.02 6.77
N ASP A 584 43.94 -21.10 6.33
CA ASP A 584 43.26 -21.17 5.03
C ASP A 584 41.87 -20.52 4.98
N THR A 585 41.20 -20.40 6.12
CA THR A 585 39.88 -19.75 6.22
C THR A 585 40.05 -18.23 6.16
N ASN A 586 41.14 -17.68 6.68
CA ASN A 586 41.44 -16.25 6.69
C ASN A 586 41.52 -15.65 5.28
N ALA A 587 42.08 -16.37 4.31
CA ALA A 587 42.19 -15.89 2.93
C ALA A 587 40.84 -15.77 2.23
N ARG A 588 39.88 -16.67 2.54
CA ARG A 588 38.52 -16.63 1.98
C ARG A 588 37.69 -15.52 2.60
N ILE A 589 37.80 -15.31 3.91
CA ILE A 589 37.05 -14.28 4.64
C ILE A 589 37.58 -12.89 4.28
N LEU A 590 38.91 -12.68 4.25
CA LEU A 590 39.50 -11.42 3.77
C LEU A 590 39.10 -11.11 2.32
N LYS A 591 38.95 -12.12 1.48
CA LYS A 591 38.50 -11.97 0.10
C LYS A 591 37.00 -11.57 0.07
N SER A 592 36.17 -12.14 0.92
CA SER A 592 34.74 -11.80 1.04
C SER A 592 34.55 -10.40 1.63
N ILE A 593 35.32 -10.01 2.64
CA ILE A 593 35.30 -8.66 3.21
C ILE A 593 35.74 -7.63 2.16
N LYS A 594 36.83 -7.89 1.45
CA LYS A 594 37.30 -7.03 0.34
C LYS A 594 36.28 -6.94 -0.80
N ASP A 595 35.55 -8.02 -1.09
CA ASP A 595 34.47 -8.00 -2.08
C ASP A 595 33.25 -7.20 -1.60
N ILE A 596 32.91 -7.27 -0.31
CA ILE A 596 31.82 -6.47 0.30
C ILE A 596 32.24 -4.99 0.34
N GLU A 597 33.45 -4.67 0.79
CA GLU A 597 34.00 -3.30 0.77
C GLU A 597 34.09 -2.73 -0.65
N ARG A 598 34.49 -3.56 -1.62
CA ARG A 598 34.53 -3.19 -3.04
C ARG A 598 33.12 -2.93 -3.59
N ARG A 599 32.14 -3.76 -3.25
CA ARG A 599 30.73 -3.54 -3.60
C ARG A 599 30.18 -2.29 -2.92
N GLN A 600 30.49 -2.08 -1.65
CA GLN A 600 30.09 -0.88 -0.91
C GLN A 600 30.73 0.39 -1.49
N LYS A 601 32.01 0.35 -1.88
CA LYS A 601 32.69 1.43 -2.60
C LYS A 601 32.10 1.67 -3.99
N VAL A 602 31.77 0.62 -4.73
CA VAL A 602 31.12 0.72 -6.05
C VAL A 602 29.69 1.29 -5.91
N TRP A 603 28.95 0.89 -4.88
CA TRP A 603 27.63 1.45 -4.60
C TRP A 603 27.68 2.90 -4.13
N SER A 604 28.59 3.25 -3.23
CA SER A 604 28.75 4.65 -2.79
C SER A 604 29.34 5.53 -3.90
N SER A 605 30.26 5.05 -4.71
CA SER A 605 30.78 5.75 -5.89
C SER A 605 29.71 5.90 -6.97
N LYS A 606 28.88 4.88 -7.19
CA LYS A 606 27.79 4.96 -8.15
C LYS A 606 26.69 5.90 -7.66
N LEU A 607 26.37 5.87 -6.36
CA LEU A 607 25.45 6.82 -5.74
C LEU A 607 25.98 8.26 -5.80
N SER A 608 27.27 8.47 -5.57
CA SER A 608 27.94 9.77 -5.70
C SER A 608 27.97 10.24 -7.16
N THR A 609 28.30 9.35 -8.10
CA THR A 609 28.30 9.65 -9.54
C THR A 609 26.88 9.91 -10.07
N ASP A 610 25.89 9.17 -9.60
CA ASP A 610 24.49 9.40 -9.96
C ASP A 610 23.94 10.70 -9.33
N LEU A 611 24.43 11.07 -8.14
CA LEU A 611 24.14 12.37 -7.50
C LEU A 611 24.85 13.52 -8.23
N GLU A 612 26.12 13.39 -8.55
CA GLU A 612 26.91 14.38 -9.31
C GLU A 612 26.37 14.52 -10.74
N ALA A 613 25.95 13.43 -11.38
CA ALA A 613 25.29 13.47 -12.68
C ALA A 613 23.91 14.14 -12.60
N LEU A 614 23.18 13.95 -11.52
CA LEU A 614 21.90 14.63 -11.24
C LEU A 614 22.14 16.12 -10.92
N GLU A 615 23.15 16.45 -10.14
CA GLU A 615 23.55 17.83 -9.83
C GLU A 615 24.07 18.54 -11.09
N SER A 616 24.92 17.90 -11.88
CA SER A 616 25.42 18.44 -13.16
C SER A 616 24.31 18.58 -14.20
N ALA A 617 23.33 17.67 -14.23
CA ALA A 617 22.15 17.80 -15.08
C ALA A 617 21.22 18.93 -14.58
N LEU A 618 21.15 19.16 -13.28
CA LEU A 618 20.43 20.29 -12.68
C LEU A 618 21.16 21.62 -12.94
N ASP A 619 22.47 21.67 -12.84
CA ASP A 619 23.29 22.85 -13.15
C ASP A 619 23.28 23.17 -14.66
N SER A 620 23.36 22.18 -15.53
CA SER A 620 23.23 22.39 -16.98
C SER A 620 21.84 22.87 -17.40
N LEU A 621 20.80 22.56 -16.60
CA LEU A 621 19.43 23.07 -16.78
C LEU A 621 19.27 24.49 -16.24
N SER A 622 20.13 24.94 -15.30
CA SER A 622 20.15 26.32 -14.81
C SER A 622 20.93 27.26 -15.74
N HIS A 623 21.75 26.76 -16.66
CA HIS A 623 22.57 27.50 -17.62
C HIS A 623 22.13 27.36 -19.08
N VAL A 624 20.96 26.79 -19.35
CA VAL A 624 20.38 26.89 -20.71
C VAL A 624 19.83 28.30 -20.88
N ASP A 625 20.67 29.17 -21.34
CA ASP A 625 20.29 30.46 -21.90
C ASP A 625 19.32 30.24 -23.06
N ILE A 626 18.03 30.53 -22.82
CA ILE A 626 16.98 30.57 -23.84
C ILE A 626 17.23 31.83 -24.70
N LYS A 627 18.27 31.78 -25.50
CA LYS A 627 18.59 32.87 -26.42
C LYS A 627 18.96 32.44 -27.82
N ASN A 628 18.76 31.22 -28.23
CA ASN A 628 18.85 30.86 -29.65
C ASN A 628 18.00 29.65 -29.93
N GLU A 629 16.74 29.85 -30.25
CA GLU A 629 15.93 29.19 -31.26
C GLU A 629 14.48 29.68 -31.12
N LEU A 630 14.24 30.79 -31.81
CA LEU A 630 12.94 31.20 -32.30
C LEU A 630 12.78 30.64 -33.72
#